data_0615b854fb4598603c2dd0b070a3d2e0
#
_entry.id   0615b854fb4598603c2dd0b070a3d2e0
#
_cell.length_a   1.000
_cell.length_b   1.000
_cell.length_c   1.000
_cell.angle_alpha   90.00
_cell.angle_beta   90.00
_cell.angle_gamma   90.00
#
_symmetry.space_group_name_H-M   'P 1'
#
loop_
_entity.id
_entity.type
_entity.pdbx_description
1 polymer ?
#
loop_
_entity_poly.entity_id
_entity_poly.type
_entity_poly.pdbx_seq_one_letter_code
_entity_poly.pdbx_strand_id
1 'polypeptide(L)'
;MPYNRKDFSRREFLSRGIHVTAGAVATAALTSCNYLGTGDATKRSTRTRFGFTTYQWGKEWDVPTLIANCRKAQVFGVELRTSQSYAHGVELELSAQQRREVKKRFEDSPVILVGLATSERYDSPEAAKLKAAIENTKAYIKLSRDTGGSGVRVFPNSFHDGVPRAKTIEQIGNSLNIVGAFAADYGQQVRLEAHGNAGELPSIRAIMDHVVQPSVRVKLNSDKRDTSGKGFEHNFNLVKDFLGDTLHLHNLKDTGFPYQLQMDLLVRMGWVGWQMLEVSDKVPDRVQALIEQRRIWDQMLANSMKA
;
A
#
# COMPACT_ATOMS: atom_id res chain seq x y z
N MET A 1 -31.97 33.95 22.21
CA MET A 1 -30.94 34.72 21.45
C MET A 1 -30.14 33.75 20.66
N PRO A 2 -30.15 33.78 19.33
CA PRO A 2 -29.39 32.80 18.51
C PRO A 2 -27.95 33.25 18.33
N TYR A 3 -27.02 32.31 18.50
CA TYR A 3 -25.58 32.49 18.31
C TYR A 3 -25.24 32.37 16.83
N ASN A 4 -24.72 33.45 16.26
CA ASN A 4 -24.40 33.56 14.83
C ASN A 4 -22.95 33.10 14.60
N ARG A 5 -22.73 31.94 13.94
CA ARG A 5 -21.43 31.50 13.45
C ARG A 5 -21.16 32.18 12.12
N LYS A 6 -20.17 33.05 12.06
CA LYS A 6 -19.60 33.54 10.80
C LYS A 6 -18.55 32.54 10.33
N ASP A 7 -18.77 31.98 9.14
CA ASP A 7 -17.78 31.18 8.42
C ASP A 7 -16.65 32.07 7.91
N PHE A 8 -15.42 31.75 8.35
CA PHE A 8 -14.22 32.39 7.80
C PHE A 8 -13.67 31.54 6.64
N SER A 9 -13.49 32.19 5.48
CA SER A 9 -12.93 31.57 4.29
C SER A 9 -11.41 31.41 4.41
N ARG A 10 -10.85 30.38 3.76
CA ARG A 10 -9.42 30.08 3.73
C ARG A 10 -8.53 31.25 3.21
N ARG A 11 -9.10 32.25 2.56
CA ARG A 11 -8.39 33.42 2.04
C ARG A 11 -8.10 34.47 3.11
N GLU A 12 -8.92 34.57 4.16
CA GLU A 12 -8.72 35.58 5.23
C GLU A 12 -7.68 35.18 6.27
N PHE A 13 -7.33 33.87 6.35
CA PHE A 13 -6.30 33.38 7.27
C PHE A 13 -4.88 33.75 6.85
N LEU A 14 -4.64 34.03 5.56
CA LEU A 14 -3.30 34.30 5.00
C LEU A 14 -2.95 35.80 4.95
N SER A 15 -3.85 36.72 5.32
CA SER A 15 -3.63 38.17 5.20
C SER A 15 -3.34 38.91 6.50
N ARG A 16 -3.29 38.23 7.66
CA ARG A 16 -3.01 38.84 8.96
C ARG A 16 -1.79 38.17 9.64
N GLY A 17 -0.65 38.68 9.39
CA GLY A 17 0.53 38.36 10.16
C GLY A 17 1.83 38.72 9.44
N ILE A 18 2.35 39.94 9.58
CA ILE A 18 3.77 40.19 9.79
C ILE A 18 3.91 41.71 9.98
N HIS A 19 3.98 42.13 11.24
CA HIS A 19 4.79 43.26 11.65
C HIS A 19 5.73 42.75 12.74
N VAL A 20 7.00 42.61 12.44
CA VAL A 20 8.03 42.33 13.43
C VAL A 20 9.12 43.38 13.25
N THR A 21 9.30 44.11 14.31
CA THR A 21 10.40 45.09 14.54
C THR A 21 11.77 44.40 14.55
N ALA A 22 12.74 45.09 13.99
CA ALA A 22 14.14 44.68 13.94
C ALA A 22 14.76 44.59 15.35
N GLY A 23 15.41 43.49 15.64
CA GLY A 23 16.29 43.28 16.78
C GLY A 23 17.33 42.24 16.44
N ALA A 24 18.58 42.58 16.55
CA ALA A 24 19.75 41.91 15.98
C ALA A 24 20.16 40.60 16.69
N VAL A 25 20.83 39.76 15.91
CA VAL A 25 21.96 38.84 16.21
C VAL A 25 21.64 37.49 16.79
N ALA A 26 21.84 36.43 15.99
CA ALA A 26 22.90 35.41 16.15
C ALA A 26 22.83 34.43 14.98
N THR A 27 23.85 34.43 14.16
CA THR A 27 24.11 33.44 13.10
C THR A 27 24.40 32.07 13.71
N ALA A 28 23.44 31.17 13.63
CA ALA A 28 23.71 29.75 13.69
C ALA A 28 23.55 29.20 12.27
N ALA A 29 24.66 28.88 11.64
CA ALA A 29 24.71 28.26 10.33
C ALA A 29 24.07 26.87 10.39
N LEU A 30 22.79 26.77 10.01
CA LEU A 30 22.20 25.53 9.61
C LEU A 30 22.61 25.29 8.15
N THR A 31 23.63 24.47 7.97
CA THR A 31 24.05 23.95 6.68
C THR A 31 22.95 22.96 6.20
N SER A 32 21.87 23.50 5.63
CA SER A 32 21.00 22.71 4.78
C SER A 32 21.80 22.44 3.50
N CYS A 33 22.25 21.21 3.33
CA CYS A 33 22.77 20.72 2.07
C CYS A 33 21.69 20.85 0.98
N ASN A 34 21.59 22.03 0.39
CA ASN A 34 21.00 22.22 -0.92
C ASN A 34 21.97 21.61 -1.92
N TYR A 35 21.79 20.32 -2.22
CA TYR A 35 22.37 19.71 -3.41
C TYR A 35 21.57 20.21 -4.63
N LEU A 36 21.79 21.47 -5.02
CA LEU A 36 21.47 21.96 -6.35
C LEU A 36 22.58 21.47 -7.28
N GLY A 37 22.55 20.16 -7.59
CA GLY A 37 23.26 19.65 -8.73
C GLY A 37 22.56 20.16 -9.98
N THR A 38 23.23 21.02 -10.77
CA THR A 38 22.97 21.23 -12.18
C THR A 38 23.29 19.90 -12.90
N GLY A 39 22.41 18.92 -12.75
CA GLY A 39 22.47 17.61 -13.34
C GLY A 39 21.43 17.54 -14.44
N ASP A 40 21.96 17.19 -15.60
CA ASP A 40 21.31 16.74 -16.82
C ASP A 40 19.81 16.37 -16.62
N ALA A 41 18.92 17.09 -17.31
CA ALA A 41 17.44 16.94 -17.21
C ALA A 41 16.92 15.57 -17.68
N THR A 42 17.78 14.59 -17.92
CA THR A 42 17.49 13.24 -18.39
C THR A 42 17.53 12.17 -17.30
N LYS A 43 18.00 12.46 -16.08
CA LYS A 43 17.97 11.46 -15.00
C LYS A 43 16.57 11.34 -14.42
N ARG A 44 15.83 10.33 -14.87
CA ARG A 44 14.56 9.91 -14.27
C ARG A 44 14.80 9.56 -12.80
N SER A 45 14.31 10.40 -11.89
CA SER A 45 14.27 10.06 -10.46
C SER A 45 13.04 9.21 -10.20
N THR A 46 13.24 7.94 -9.80
CA THR A 46 12.12 7.09 -9.39
C THR A 46 11.95 7.12 -7.88
N ARG A 47 10.69 7.15 -7.43
CA ARG A 47 10.31 7.03 -6.01
C ARG A 47 9.69 5.66 -5.71
N THR A 48 9.86 4.68 -6.59
CA THR A 48 9.48 3.30 -6.27
C THR A 48 10.46 2.71 -5.24
N ARG A 49 9.94 1.94 -4.31
CA ARG A 49 10.67 1.41 -3.15
C ARG A 49 10.37 -0.07 -2.99
N PHE A 50 11.36 -0.83 -2.50
CA PHE A 50 11.18 -2.23 -2.19
C PHE A 50 10.76 -2.41 -0.72
N GLY A 51 9.75 -3.25 -0.50
CA GLY A 51 9.21 -3.58 0.81
C GLY A 51 9.00 -5.08 0.98
N PHE A 52 8.48 -5.47 2.14
CA PHE A 52 8.25 -6.85 2.52
C PHE A 52 6.87 -7.02 3.19
N THR A 53 6.12 -8.03 2.75
CA THR A 53 4.87 -8.44 3.38
C THR A 53 5.12 -9.66 4.29
N THR A 54 4.64 -9.61 5.54
CA THR A 54 4.82 -10.70 6.50
C THR A 54 3.95 -11.91 6.13
N TYR A 55 4.22 -12.52 4.98
CA TYR A 55 3.61 -13.79 4.58
C TYR A 55 4.38 -14.97 5.21
N GLN A 56 4.72 -16.02 4.44
CA GLN A 56 5.35 -17.20 5.04
C GLN A 56 6.76 -16.92 5.61
N TRP A 57 7.50 -15.97 5.04
CA TRP A 57 8.84 -15.66 5.53
C TRP A 57 8.83 -14.86 6.84
N GLY A 58 7.81 -14.01 7.04
CA GLY A 58 7.71 -13.15 8.22
C GLY A 58 6.74 -13.64 9.31
N LYS A 59 6.04 -14.77 9.12
CA LYS A 59 4.96 -15.20 10.02
C LYS A 59 5.41 -15.45 11.46
N GLU A 60 6.68 -15.81 11.68
CA GLU A 60 7.25 -16.13 12.98
C GLU A 60 8.04 -14.95 13.58
N TRP A 61 8.05 -13.79 12.91
CA TRP A 61 8.77 -12.62 13.39
C TRP A 61 7.82 -11.70 14.16
N ASP A 62 8.08 -11.51 15.45
CA ASP A 62 7.46 -10.43 16.23
C ASP A 62 7.96 -9.06 15.73
N VAL A 63 7.33 -7.97 16.16
CA VAL A 63 7.69 -6.62 15.67
C VAL A 63 9.17 -6.27 15.86
N PRO A 64 9.82 -6.52 17.00
CA PRO A 64 11.26 -6.29 17.15
C PRO A 64 12.13 -7.12 16.20
N THR A 65 11.84 -8.42 16.08
CA THR A 65 12.57 -9.33 15.17
C THR A 65 12.37 -8.93 13.71
N LEU A 66 11.14 -8.57 13.32
CA LEU A 66 10.82 -8.09 11.98
C LEU A 66 11.64 -6.84 11.63
N ILE A 67 11.65 -5.84 12.51
CA ILE A 67 12.43 -4.61 12.32
C ILE A 67 13.93 -4.94 12.21
N ALA A 68 14.47 -5.79 13.08
CA ALA A 68 15.88 -6.17 13.05
C ALA A 68 16.27 -6.90 11.74
N ASN A 69 15.42 -7.83 11.28
CA ASN A 69 15.66 -8.59 10.05
C ASN A 69 15.51 -7.72 8.80
N CYS A 70 14.51 -6.84 8.76
CA CYS A 70 14.34 -5.87 7.68
C CYS A 70 15.52 -4.90 7.59
N ARG A 71 16.06 -4.44 8.73
CA ARG A 71 17.29 -3.62 8.76
C ARG A 71 18.48 -4.37 8.18
N LYS A 72 18.72 -5.63 8.59
CA LYS A 72 19.79 -6.46 8.03
C LYS A 72 19.67 -6.62 6.52
N ALA A 73 18.45 -6.79 6.02
CA ALA A 73 18.16 -6.92 4.60
C ALA A 73 18.09 -5.59 3.85
N GLN A 74 18.20 -4.44 4.53
CA GLN A 74 18.01 -3.10 3.96
C GLN A 74 16.63 -2.93 3.29
N VAL A 75 15.59 -3.53 3.87
CA VAL A 75 14.20 -3.45 3.42
C VAL A 75 13.42 -2.60 4.41
N PHE A 76 13.09 -1.38 4.04
CA PHE A 76 12.62 -0.37 4.98
C PHE A 76 11.09 -0.12 4.92
N GLY A 77 10.34 -0.89 4.16
CA GLY A 77 8.88 -0.88 4.16
C GLY A 77 8.34 -2.25 4.51
N VAL A 78 7.37 -2.33 5.43
CA VAL A 78 6.71 -3.58 5.76
C VAL A 78 5.20 -3.45 5.71
N GLU A 79 4.54 -4.50 5.26
CA GLU A 79 3.10 -4.70 5.31
C GLU A 79 2.82 -5.90 6.20
N LEU A 80 1.99 -5.72 7.23
CA LEU A 80 1.66 -6.80 8.17
C LEU A 80 0.42 -7.55 7.70
N ARG A 81 0.56 -8.85 7.47
CA ARG A 81 -0.57 -9.71 7.19
C ARG A 81 -1.33 -10.02 8.46
N THR A 82 -2.60 -9.64 8.50
CA THR A 82 -3.50 -9.79 9.64
C THR A 82 -4.51 -10.92 9.43
N SER A 83 -5.31 -11.23 10.44
CA SER A 83 -6.29 -12.33 10.45
C SER A 83 -5.63 -13.72 10.32
N GLN A 84 -4.38 -13.88 10.74
CA GLN A 84 -3.58 -15.10 10.59
C GLN A 84 -2.86 -15.53 11.87
N SER A 85 -3.04 -14.84 12.99
CA SER A 85 -2.34 -15.10 14.25
C SER A 85 -0.81 -15.18 14.10
N TYR A 86 -0.22 -14.29 13.30
CA TYR A 86 1.23 -14.22 13.11
C TYR A 86 1.92 -13.63 14.34
N ALA A 87 3.20 -13.95 14.51
CA ALA A 87 3.97 -13.60 15.72
C ALA A 87 4.08 -12.09 15.99
N HIS A 88 3.92 -11.22 14.97
CA HIS A 88 3.88 -9.77 15.18
C HIS A 88 2.71 -9.31 16.06
N GLY A 89 1.63 -10.10 16.16
CA GLY A 89 0.50 -9.86 17.06
C GLY A 89 -0.31 -8.59 16.80
N VAL A 90 -0.15 -7.95 15.63
CA VAL A 90 -0.88 -6.72 15.29
C VAL A 90 -2.25 -7.11 14.72
N GLU A 91 -3.23 -7.26 15.60
CA GLU A 91 -4.60 -7.69 15.32
C GLU A 91 -5.62 -6.76 16.01
N LEU A 92 -6.92 -6.97 15.74
CA LEU A 92 -8.00 -6.09 16.20
C LEU A 92 -8.12 -6.02 17.73
N GLU A 93 -7.70 -7.08 18.43
CA GLU A 93 -7.77 -7.23 19.88
C GLU A 93 -6.79 -6.32 20.64
N LEU A 94 -5.82 -5.72 19.93
CA LEU A 94 -4.87 -4.81 20.58
C LEU A 94 -5.56 -3.63 21.24
N SER A 95 -5.24 -3.41 22.51
CA SER A 95 -5.66 -2.21 23.26
C SER A 95 -5.05 -0.94 22.63
N ALA A 96 -5.64 0.21 22.92
CA ALA A 96 -5.11 1.49 22.45
C ALA A 96 -3.65 1.74 22.88
N GLN A 97 -3.24 1.25 24.05
CA GLN A 97 -1.85 1.33 24.50
C GLN A 97 -0.93 0.48 23.63
N GLN A 98 -1.28 -0.78 23.40
CA GLN A 98 -0.48 -1.69 22.56
C GLN A 98 -0.34 -1.17 21.13
N ARG A 99 -1.40 -0.58 20.55
CA ARG A 99 -1.33 0.07 19.22
C ARG A 99 -0.32 1.22 19.19
N ARG A 100 -0.30 2.06 20.24
CA ARG A 100 0.71 3.14 20.38
C ARG A 100 2.12 2.59 20.54
N GLU A 101 2.30 1.49 21.26
CA GLU A 101 3.60 0.83 21.41
C GLU A 101 4.11 0.28 20.08
N VAL A 102 3.24 -0.37 19.29
CA VAL A 102 3.58 -0.82 17.92
C VAL A 102 4.00 0.37 17.06
N LYS A 103 3.20 1.43 17.03
CA LYS A 103 3.51 2.66 16.29
C LYS A 103 4.87 3.21 16.67
N LYS A 104 5.12 3.37 17.99
CA LYS A 104 6.40 3.87 18.49
C LYS A 104 7.58 3.01 18.07
N ARG A 105 7.46 1.68 18.08
CA ARG A 105 8.55 0.78 17.63
C ARG A 105 8.94 1.01 16.17
N PHE A 106 7.98 1.26 15.29
CA PHE A 106 8.25 1.61 13.90
C PHE A 106 8.83 3.03 13.79
N GLU A 107 8.28 4.02 14.50
CA GLU A 107 8.79 5.39 14.52
C GLU A 107 10.23 5.50 15.04
N ASP A 108 10.61 4.67 16.02
CA ASP A 108 11.98 4.61 16.58
C ASP A 108 12.95 3.82 15.67
N SER A 109 12.52 3.37 14.49
CA SER A 109 13.29 2.56 13.57
C SER A 109 13.32 3.16 12.14
N PRO A 110 14.25 2.74 11.27
CA PRO A 110 14.19 3.12 9.87
C PRO A 110 13.13 2.37 9.07
N VAL A 111 12.43 1.39 9.66
CA VAL A 111 11.43 0.55 8.99
C VAL A 111 10.05 1.21 9.13
N ILE A 112 9.38 1.41 8.01
CA ILE A 112 8.06 2.04 7.92
C ILE A 112 7.01 0.94 7.88
N LEU A 113 5.99 1.03 8.74
CA LEU A 113 4.76 0.26 8.57
C LEU A 113 3.96 0.85 7.41
N VAL A 114 3.95 0.17 6.26
CA VAL A 114 3.25 0.64 5.06
C VAL A 114 1.74 0.42 5.16
N GLY A 115 1.31 -0.64 5.84
CA GLY A 115 -0.10 -0.94 6.04
C GLY A 115 -0.36 -2.36 6.50
N LEU A 116 -1.64 -2.72 6.49
CA LEU A 116 -2.11 -4.04 6.90
C LEU A 116 -2.69 -4.80 5.70
N ALA A 117 -2.30 -6.07 5.55
CA ALA A 117 -2.86 -6.97 4.56
C ALA A 117 -3.94 -7.85 5.22
N THR A 118 -5.20 -7.42 5.15
CA THR A 118 -6.33 -8.15 5.74
C THR A 118 -6.80 -9.30 4.84
N SER A 119 -7.67 -10.16 5.36
CA SER A 119 -8.33 -11.22 4.56
C SER A 119 -9.77 -10.85 4.17
N GLU A 120 -10.15 -9.58 4.32
CA GLU A 120 -11.51 -9.12 4.06
C GLU A 120 -11.83 -9.11 2.56
N ARG A 121 -13.05 -9.52 2.23
CA ARG A 121 -13.51 -9.71 0.85
C ARG A 121 -15.00 -9.42 0.71
N TYR A 122 -15.42 -8.98 -0.47
CA TYR A 122 -16.77 -8.46 -0.69
C TYR A 122 -17.57 -9.25 -1.73
N ASP A 123 -17.12 -10.47 -2.08
CA ASP A 123 -17.73 -11.35 -3.07
C ASP A 123 -18.90 -12.18 -2.53
N SER A 124 -19.04 -12.30 -1.20
CA SER A 124 -20.02 -13.21 -0.62
C SER A 124 -21.46 -12.85 -1.01
N PRO A 125 -22.27 -13.80 -1.51
CA PRO A 125 -23.69 -13.60 -1.75
C PRO A 125 -24.51 -13.54 -0.45
N GLU A 126 -23.91 -13.92 0.69
CA GLU A 126 -24.55 -13.88 2.00
C GLU A 126 -24.43 -12.50 2.63
N ALA A 127 -25.56 -11.77 2.75
CA ALA A 127 -25.58 -10.40 3.25
C ALA A 127 -24.92 -10.23 4.65
N ALA A 128 -25.06 -11.24 5.52
CA ALA A 128 -24.44 -11.20 6.86
C ALA A 128 -22.90 -11.24 6.78
N LYS A 129 -22.34 -12.09 5.90
CA LYS A 129 -20.88 -12.18 5.68
C LYS A 129 -20.34 -10.91 5.04
N LEU A 130 -21.06 -10.37 4.04
CA LEU A 130 -20.69 -9.11 3.40
C LEU A 130 -20.66 -7.95 4.41
N LYS A 131 -21.71 -7.83 5.25
CA LYS A 131 -21.76 -6.82 6.30
C LYS A 131 -20.62 -6.97 7.30
N ALA A 132 -20.30 -8.19 7.74
CA ALA A 132 -19.19 -8.47 8.64
C ALA A 132 -17.85 -8.04 8.02
N ALA A 133 -17.60 -8.37 6.74
CA ALA A 133 -16.38 -7.96 6.04
C ALA A 133 -16.21 -6.43 5.95
N ILE A 134 -17.30 -5.69 5.69
CA ILE A 134 -17.29 -4.23 5.67
C ILE A 134 -16.95 -3.68 7.07
N GLU A 135 -17.59 -4.17 8.14
CA GLU A 135 -17.32 -3.68 9.50
C GLU A 135 -15.91 -4.06 9.98
N ASN A 136 -15.43 -5.27 9.67
CA ASN A 136 -14.05 -5.66 9.96
C ASN A 136 -13.05 -4.76 9.22
N THR A 137 -13.29 -4.47 7.93
CA THR A 137 -12.42 -3.55 7.17
C THR A 137 -12.34 -2.19 7.85
N LYS A 138 -13.46 -1.63 8.33
CA LYS A 138 -13.47 -0.36 9.08
C LYS A 138 -12.64 -0.45 10.38
N ALA A 139 -12.70 -1.60 11.07
CA ALA A 139 -11.91 -1.83 12.27
C ALA A 139 -10.40 -1.91 11.94
N TYR A 140 -10.01 -2.59 10.84
CA TYR A 140 -8.62 -2.64 10.37
C TYR A 140 -8.12 -1.28 9.86
N ILE A 141 -8.96 -0.45 9.25
CA ILE A 141 -8.61 0.94 8.89
C ILE A 141 -8.20 1.73 10.13
N LYS A 142 -8.96 1.63 11.23
CA LYS A 142 -8.60 2.25 12.51
C LYS A 142 -7.30 1.67 13.08
N LEU A 143 -7.15 0.34 13.05
CA LEU A 143 -5.93 -0.32 13.52
C LEU A 143 -4.70 0.15 12.72
N SER A 144 -4.80 0.20 11.39
CA SER A 144 -3.73 0.68 10.52
C SER A 144 -3.29 2.09 10.88
N ARG A 145 -4.25 3.03 11.00
CA ARG A 145 -3.97 4.40 11.45
C ARG A 145 -3.30 4.44 12.82
N ASP A 146 -3.86 3.70 13.79
CA ASP A 146 -3.41 3.75 15.19
C ASP A 146 -2.00 3.16 15.36
N THR A 147 -1.59 2.23 14.46
CA THR A 147 -0.26 1.62 14.44
C THR A 147 0.73 2.31 13.50
N GLY A 148 0.29 3.35 12.77
CA GLY A 148 1.16 4.16 11.89
C GLY A 148 1.17 3.73 10.43
N GLY A 149 0.30 2.80 10.02
CA GLY A 149 0.12 2.41 8.62
C GLY A 149 -0.66 3.46 7.81
N SER A 150 -0.61 3.36 6.48
CA SER A 150 -1.27 4.27 5.54
C SER A 150 -2.47 3.63 4.81
N GLY A 151 -2.80 2.38 5.08
CA GLY A 151 -3.94 1.74 4.45
C GLY A 151 -4.07 0.25 4.74
N VAL A 152 -5.12 -0.33 4.16
CA VAL A 152 -5.45 -1.75 4.31
C VAL A 152 -5.68 -2.39 2.96
N ARG A 153 -5.22 -3.63 2.79
CA ARG A 153 -5.51 -4.45 1.63
C ARG A 153 -6.80 -5.23 1.84
N VAL A 154 -7.60 -5.36 0.78
CA VAL A 154 -8.82 -6.16 0.68
C VAL A 154 -8.85 -6.92 -0.65
N PHE A 155 -9.73 -7.91 -0.79
CA PHE A 155 -9.85 -8.75 -1.98
C PHE A 155 -11.18 -8.58 -2.72
N PRO A 156 -11.20 -8.74 -4.06
CA PRO A 156 -12.41 -9.05 -4.82
C PRO A 156 -12.80 -10.51 -4.67
N ASN A 157 -11.83 -11.38 -4.56
CA ASN A 157 -11.78 -12.81 -4.34
C ASN A 157 -12.46 -13.67 -5.43
N SER A 158 -13.77 -13.95 -5.37
CA SER A 158 -14.37 -14.98 -6.23
C SER A 158 -15.67 -14.56 -6.89
N PHE A 159 -15.95 -15.14 -8.06
CA PHE A 159 -17.29 -15.25 -8.60
C PHE A 159 -17.91 -16.56 -8.10
N HIS A 160 -19.18 -16.52 -7.71
CA HIS A 160 -19.91 -17.65 -7.14
C HIS A 160 -20.87 -18.25 -8.16
N ASP A 161 -21.01 -19.57 -8.16
CA ASP A 161 -21.96 -20.27 -9.03
C ASP A 161 -23.39 -19.79 -8.76
N GLY A 162 -24.17 -19.62 -9.83
CA GLY A 162 -25.55 -19.14 -9.76
C GLY A 162 -25.69 -17.62 -9.50
N VAL A 163 -24.57 -16.88 -9.27
CA VAL A 163 -24.59 -15.42 -9.14
C VAL A 163 -24.04 -14.78 -10.42
N PRO A 164 -24.80 -13.91 -11.12
CA PRO A 164 -24.28 -13.22 -12.28
C PRO A 164 -23.02 -12.41 -11.95
N ARG A 165 -21.96 -12.55 -12.75
CA ARG A 165 -20.68 -11.84 -12.54
C ARG A 165 -20.86 -10.34 -12.37
N ALA A 166 -21.74 -9.72 -13.17
CA ALA A 166 -22.02 -8.29 -13.09
C ALA A 166 -22.56 -7.88 -11.71
N LYS A 167 -23.40 -8.70 -11.06
CA LYS A 167 -23.89 -8.42 -9.71
C LYS A 167 -22.79 -8.48 -8.67
N THR A 168 -21.87 -9.46 -8.78
CA THR A 168 -20.72 -9.57 -7.88
C THR A 168 -19.78 -8.35 -8.06
N ILE A 169 -19.52 -7.93 -9.30
CA ILE A 169 -18.71 -6.75 -9.61
C ILE A 169 -19.32 -5.48 -9.00
N GLU A 170 -20.60 -5.25 -9.20
CA GLU A 170 -21.34 -4.12 -8.62
C GLU A 170 -21.31 -4.15 -7.09
N GLN A 171 -21.55 -5.32 -6.48
CA GLN A 171 -21.52 -5.51 -5.02
C GLN A 171 -20.15 -5.16 -4.45
N ILE A 172 -19.06 -5.61 -5.08
CA ILE A 172 -17.69 -5.30 -4.64
C ILE A 172 -17.44 -3.79 -4.77
N GLY A 173 -17.79 -3.17 -5.90
CA GLY A 173 -17.63 -1.73 -6.11
C GLY A 173 -18.39 -0.89 -5.09
N ASN A 174 -19.66 -1.24 -4.81
CA ASN A 174 -20.48 -0.56 -3.80
C ASN A 174 -19.91 -0.75 -2.38
N SER A 175 -19.40 -1.93 -2.04
CA SER A 175 -18.74 -2.19 -0.75
C SER A 175 -17.46 -1.36 -0.60
N LEU A 176 -16.67 -1.28 -1.66
CA LEU A 176 -15.47 -0.43 -1.70
C LEU A 176 -15.80 1.05 -1.51
N ASN A 177 -16.92 1.55 -2.04
CA ASN A 177 -17.34 2.92 -1.80
C ASN A 177 -17.65 3.16 -0.32
N ILE A 178 -18.29 2.21 0.37
CA ILE A 178 -18.60 2.33 1.80
C ILE A 178 -17.32 2.38 2.63
N VAL A 179 -16.42 1.43 2.44
CA VAL A 179 -15.16 1.39 3.21
C VAL A 179 -14.17 2.47 2.79
N GLY A 180 -14.22 2.90 1.52
CA GLY A 180 -13.41 3.99 1.01
C GLY A 180 -13.79 5.34 1.59
N ALA A 181 -15.09 5.66 1.68
CA ALA A 181 -15.56 6.86 2.36
C ALA A 181 -15.08 6.89 3.82
N PHE A 182 -15.22 5.76 4.54
CA PHE A 182 -14.72 5.64 5.90
C PHE A 182 -13.19 5.81 5.97
N ALA A 183 -12.44 5.22 5.05
CA ALA A 183 -10.99 5.33 5.03
C ALA A 183 -10.50 6.76 4.81
N ALA A 184 -11.22 7.54 3.99
CA ALA A 184 -10.91 8.95 3.74
C ALA A 184 -10.94 9.78 5.03
N ASP A 185 -11.91 9.53 5.93
CA ASP A 185 -12.03 10.22 7.24
C ASP A 185 -10.81 9.94 8.16
N TYR A 186 -10.11 8.83 7.92
CA TYR A 186 -8.92 8.42 8.68
C TYR A 186 -7.60 8.67 7.94
N GLY A 187 -7.64 9.27 6.75
CA GLY A 187 -6.46 9.47 5.92
C GLY A 187 -5.80 8.15 5.47
N GLN A 188 -6.61 7.09 5.30
CA GLN A 188 -6.15 5.76 4.95
C GLN A 188 -6.56 5.39 3.52
N GLN A 189 -5.80 4.51 2.89
CA GLN A 189 -6.10 3.95 1.57
C GLN A 189 -6.69 2.55 1.71
N VAL A 190 -7.74 2.23 0.95
CA VAL A 190 -8.24 0.87 0.74
C VAL A 190 -7.63 0.34 -0.55
N ARG A 191 -6.88 -0.76 -0.46
CA ARG A 191 -6.08 -1.33 -1.55
C ARG A 191 -6.71 -2.62 -2.04
N LEU A 192 -7.44 -2.55 -3.15
CA LEU A 192 -8.07 -3.70 -3.79
C LEU A 192 -7.00 -4.52 -4.51
N GLU A 193 -6.61 -5.65 -3.94
CA GLU A 193 -5.62 -6.54 -4.53
C GLU A 193 -6.22 -7.39 -5.65
N ALA A 194 -5.53 -7.49 -6.78
CA ALA A 194 -5.89 -8.33 -7.92
C ALA A 194 -5.69 -9.82 -7.59
N HIS A 195 -6.58 -10.40 -6.76
CA HIS A 195 -6.49 -11.75 -6.22
C HIS A 195 -7.77 -12.56 -6.41
N GLY A 196 -7.65 -13.90 -6.48
CA GLY A 196 -8.78 -14.80 -6.74
C GLY A 196 -9.25 -14.77 -8.20
N ASN A 197 -10.33 -15.49 -8.54
CA ASN A 197 -10.81 -15.53 -9.93
C ASN A 197 -11.57 -14.25 -10.35
N ALA A 198 -11.98 -13.40 -9.39
CA ALA A 198 -12.49 -12.06 -9.66
C ALA A 198 -11.37 -11.00 -9.71
N GLY A 199 -10.11 -11.42 -9.49
CA GLY A 199 -8.92 -10.55 -9.49
C GLY A 199 -8.21 -10.42 -10.84
N GLU A 200 -8.73 -10.98 -11.93
CA GLU A 200 -8.24 -10.70 -13.27
C GLU A 200 -8.32 -9.20 -13.58
N LEU A 201 -7.29 -8.60 -14.18
CA LEU A 201 -7.22 -7.15 -14.38
C LEU A 201 -8.42 -6.56 -15.17
N PRO A 202 -9.00 -7.24 -16.17
CA PRO A 202 -10.27 -6.79 -16.76
C PRO A 202 -11.43 -6.75 -15.75
N SER A 203 -11.52 -7.70 -14.82
CA SER A 203 -12.54 -7.70 -13.77
C SER A 203 -12.29 -6.61 -12.73
N ILE A 204 -11.02 -6.40 -12.33
CA ILE A 204 -10.61 -5.28 -11.47
C ILE A 204 -11.01 -3.95 -12.12
N ARG A 205 -10.77 -3.78 -13.42
CA ARG A 205 -11.20 -2.59 -14.15
C ARG A 205 -12.71 -2.39 -14.05
N ALA A 206 -13.50 -3.44 -14.30
CA ALA A 206 -14.96 -3.38 -14.20
C ALA A 206 -15.44 -3.03 -12.79
N ILE A 207 -14.79 -3.56 -11.74
CA ILE A 207 -15.08 -3.19 -10.34
C ILE A 207 -14.77 -1.71 -10.12
N MET A 208 -13.62 -1.22 -10.59
CA MET A 208 -13.22 0.19 -10.41
C MET A 208 -14.12 1.18 -11.14
N ASP A 209 -14.81 0.76 -12.20
CA ASP A 209 -15.83 1.57 -12.88
C ASP A 209 -17.06 1.89 -12.00
N HIS A 210 -17.30 1.11 -10.93
CA HIS A 210 -18.32 1.37 -9.91
C HIS A 210 -17.76 2.16 -8.70
N VAL A 211 -16.45 2.39 -8.61
CA VAL A 211 -15.82 3.05 -7.47
C VAL A 211 -15.69 4.55 -7.72
N VAL A 212 -16.26 5.33 -6.79
CA VAL A 212 -16.19 6.79 -6.82
C VAL A 212 -15.30 7.38 -5.72
N GLN A 213 -14.84 6.56 -4.78
CA GLN A 213 -14.03 7.01 -3.65
C GLN A 213 -12.54 7.06 -4.02
N PRO A 214 -11.88 8.24 -3.96
CA PRO A 214 -10.47 8.36 -4.34
C PRO A 214 -9.50 7.67 -3.38
N SER A 215 -9.94 7.34 -2.17
CA SER A 215 -9.20 6.55 -1.17
C SER A 215 -9.11 5.06 -1.51
N VAL A 216 -9.92 4.58 -2.47
CA VAL A 216 -9.86 3.21 -2.98
C VAL A 216 -8.92 3.16 -4.18
N ARG A 217 -7.94 2.23 -4.12
CA ARG A 217 -6.93 2.08 -5.15
C ARG A 217 -6.68 0.60 -5.46
N VAL A 218 -6.20 0.35 -6.66
CA VAL A 218 -5.81 -0.99 -7.10
C VAL A 218 -4.41 -1.34 -6.58
N LYS A 219 -4.25 -2.57 -6.10
CA LYS A 219 -3.00 -3.19 -5.75
C LYS A 219 -2.76 -4.38 -6.68
N LEU A 220 -1.76 -4.28 -7.57
CA LEU A 220 -1.36 -5.42 -8.40
C LEU A 220 -0.83 -6.55 -7.50
N ASN A 221 -1.11 -7.79 -7.88
CA ASN A 221 -0.56 -8.97 -7.23
C ASN A 221 0.61 -9.58 -8.02
N SER A 222 0.91 -9.07 -9.21
CA SER A 222 1.96 -9.58 -10.11
C SER A 222 1.83 -11.09 -10.36
N ASP A 223 0.61 -11.52 -10.67
CA ASP A 223 0.25 -12.92 -10.85
C ASP A 223 0.36 -13.32 -12.33
N LYS A 224 0.72 -14.57 -12.60
CA LYS A 224 0.80 -15.13 -13.97
C LYS A 224 -0.50 -14.93 -14.77
N ARG A 225 -1.68 -14.94 -14.11
CA ARG A 225 -2.97 -14.65 -14.78
C ARG A 225 -3.00 -13.28 -15.46
N ASP A 226 -2.24 -12.30 -14.94
CA ASP A 226 -2.18 -10.94 -15.48
C ASP A 226 -1.52 -10.90 -16.87
N THR A 227 -0.83 -11.99 -17.27
CA THR A 227 -0.23 -12.13 -18.61
C THR A 227 -1.17 -12.76 -19.64
N SER A 228 -2.37 -13.16 -19.24
CA SER A 228 -3.34 -13.84 -20.12
C SER A 228 -3.94 -12.93 -21.20
N GLY A 229 -4.55 -13.55 -22.22
CA GLY A 229 -5.24 -12.83 -23.29
C GLY A 229 -4.30 -11.96 -24.14
N LYS A 230 -4.43 -10.64 -24.06
CA LYS A 230 -3.62 -9.68 -24.81
C LYS A 230 -2.26 -9.37 -24.18
N GLY A 231 -1.90 -10.08 -23.11
CA GLY A 231 -0.62 -9.94 -22.43
C GLY A 231 -0.60 -8.89 -21.33
N PHE A 232 0.50 -8.90 -20.53
CA PHE A 232 0.61 -8.09 -19.31
C PHE A 232 0.47 -6.60 -19.56
N GLU A 233 1.18 -6.04 -20.53
CA GLU A 233 1.16 -4.59 -20.79
C GLU A 233 -0.25 -4.08 -21.14
N HIS A 234 -1.02 -4.85 -21.93
CA HIS A 234 -2.41 -4.52 -22.22
C HIS A 234 -3.24 -4.52 -20.92
N ASN A 235 -3.15 -5.58 -20.14
CA ASN A 235 -3.91 -5.74 -18.91
C ASN A 235 -3.53 -4.69 -17.85
N PHE A 236 -2.24 -4.39 -17.71
CA PHE A 236 -1.73 -3.30 -16.86
C PHE A 236 -2.34 -1.95 -17.26
N ASN A 237 -2.41 -1.64 -18.55
CA ASN A 237 -2.98 -0.39 -19.05
C ASN A 237 -4.47 -0.21 -18.72
N LEU A 238 -5.23 -1.30 -18.45
CA LEU A 238 -6.62 -1.21 -18.00
C LEU A 238 -6.75 -0.61 -16.61
N VAL A 239 -5.74 -0.80 -15.75
CA VAL A 239 -5.82 -0.46 -14.31
C VAL A 239 -4.77 0.55 -13.84
N LYS A 240 -3.81 0.92 -14.67
CA LYS A 240 -2.67 1.77 -14.27
C LYS A 240 -3.06 3.10 -13.61
N ASP A 241 -4.16 3.72 -14.05
CA ASP A 241 -4.62 5.01 -13.53
C ASP A 241 -5.31 4.89 -12.16
N PHE A 242 -5.64 3.67 -11.77
CA PHE A 242 -6.22 3.35 -10.46
C PHE A 242 -5.19 2.85 -9.45
N LEU A 243 -3.92 2.65 -9.84
CA LEU A 243 -2.90 2.11 -8.95
C LEU A 243 -2.76 2.94 -7.68
N GLY A 244 -2.68 2.23 -6.56
CA GLY A 244 -2.35 2.79 -5.25
C GLY A 244 -0.85 2.93 -5.04
N ASP A 245 -0.48 3.07 -3.78
CA ASP A 245 0.90 3.24 -3.33
C ASP A 245 1.59 1.92 -2.95
N THR A 246 0.93 0.77 -3.17
CA THR A 246 1.51 -0.55 -2.94
C THR A 246 1.12 -1.54 -4.05
N LEU A 247 2.00 -2.48 -4.33
CA LEU A 247 1.71 -3.70 -5.09
C LEU A 247 2.47 -4.88 -4.48
N HIS A 248 2.05 -6.11 -4.77
CA HIS A 248 2.79 -7.30 -4.39
C HIS A 248 3.74 -7.74 -5.51
N LEU A 249 4.88 -8.26 -5.09
CA LEU A 249 5.81 -9.07 -5.90
C LEU A 249 5.89 -10.45 -5.28
N HIS A 250 6.10 -11.46 -6.10
CA HIS A 250 6.46 -12.80 -5.64
C HIS A 250 7.97 -13.02 -5.82
N ASN A 251 8.42 -14.28 -5.82
CA ASN A 251 9.82 -14.59 -5.98
C ASN A 251 10.34 -14.05 -7.33
N LEU A 252 11.22 -13.06 -7.28
CA LEU A 252 11.75 -12.37 -8.47
C LEU A 252 12.66 -13.26 -9.36
N LYS A 253 12.98 -14.48 -8.89
CA LYS A 253 13.65 -15.51 -9.70
C LYS A 253 12.67 -16.31 -10.55
N ASP A 254 11.36 -16.21 -10.27
CA ASP A 254 10.34 -16.87 -11.06
C ASP A 254 10.22 -16.19 -12.43
N THR A 255 10.35 -16.97 -13.50
CA THR A 255 10.22 -16.52 -14.87
C THR A 255 8.79 -16.55 -15.40
N GLY A 256 7.84 -16.99 -14.59
CA GLY A 256 6.42 -17.09 -14.96
C GLY A 256 5.68 -15.74 -15.04
N PHE A 257 6.30 -14.67 -14.54
CA PHE A 257 5.77 -13.32 -14.60
C PHE A 257 6.83 -12.31 -15.09
N PRO A 258 6.49 -11.33 -15.94
CA PRO A 258 7.43 -10.39 -16.55
C PRO A 258 7.80 -9.23 -15.61
N TYR A 259 8.48 -9.49 -14.49
CA TYR A 259 8.82 -8.48 -13.48
C TYR A 259 9.61 -7.29 -14.03
N GLN A 260 10.56 -7.52 -14.99
CA GLN A 260 11.30 -6.41 -15.59
C GLN A 260 10.36 -5.50 -16.38
N LEU A 261 9.44 -6.05 -17.20
CA LEU A 261 8.46 -5.25 -17.92
C LEU A 261 7.55 -4.45 -16.96
N GLN A 262 7.10 -5.07 -15.86
CA GLN A 262 6.33 -4.35 -14.82
C GLN A 262 7.14 -3.18 -14.26
N MET A 263 8.42 -3.38 -13.95
CA MET A 263 9.30 -2.32 -13.45
C MET A 263 9.42 -1.19 -14.47
N ASP A 264 9.64 -1.53 -15.75
CA ASP A 264 9.77 -0.55 -16.84
C ASP A 264 8.51 0.31 -17.00
N LEU A 265 7.32 -0.32 -16.92
CA LEU A 265 6.03 0.38 -16.99
C LEU A 265 5.83 1.33 -15.80
N LEU A 266 6.14 0.88 -14.59
CA LEU A 266 6.03 1.69 -13.36
C LEU A 266 7.01 2.87 -13.38
N VAL A 267 8.25 2.66 -13.81
CA VAL A 267 9.26 3.73 -13.93
C VAL A 267 8.86 4.73 -15.01
N ARG A 268 8.40 4.24 -16.17
CA ARG A 268 7.97 5.07 -17.30
C ARG A 268 6.81 6.00 -16.95
N MET A 269 5.85 5.51 -16.15
CA MET A 269 4.72 6.32 -15.68
C MET A 269 5.04 7.19 -14.45
N GLY A 270 6.24 7.09 -13.90
CA GLY A 270 6.63 7.84 -12.70
C GLY A 270 5.90 7.40 -11.43
N TRP A 271 5.53 6.11 -11.34
CA TRP A 271 4.78 5.60 -10.19
C TRP A 271 5.56 5.75 -8.87
N VAL A 272 4.85 6.17 -7.82
CA VAL A 272 5.38 6.38 -6.48
C VAL A 272 4.74 5.39 -5.52
N GLY A 273 5.53 4.50 -4.94
CA GLY A 273 4.97 3.50 -4.03
C GLY A 273 5.94 2.43 -3.59
N TRP A 274 5.39 1.39 -2.97
CA TRP A 274 6.10 0.25 -2.43
C TRP A 274 5.78 -1.02 -3.23
N GLN A 275 6.80 -1.68 -3.71
CA GLN A 275 6.71 -3.03 -4.27
C GLN A 275 7.01 -4.01 -3.13
N MET A 276 5.95 -4.64 -2.61
CA MET A 276 5.98 -5.46 -1.39
C MET A 276 6.20 -6.91 -1.75
N LEU A 277 7.33 -7.48 -1.36
CA LEU A 277 7.63 -8.90 -1.59
C LEU A 277 6.74 -9.78 -0.71
N GLU A 278 5.89 -10.60 -1.32
CA GLU A 278 5.05 -11.61 -0.68
C GLU A 278 5.45 -13.01 -1.18
N VAL A 279 6.15 -13.79 -0.37
CA VAL A 279 6.73 -15.08 -0.76
C VAL A 279 6.36 -16.20 0.18
N SER A 280 6.24 -17.41 -0.39
CA SER A 280 5.90 -18.64 0.33
C SER A 280 6.95 -19.74 0.21
N ASP A 281 7.99 -19.56 -0.60
CA ASP A 281 9.03 -20.54 -0.84
C ASP A 281 9.71 -20.99 0.46
N LYS A 282 10.03 -22.27 0.55
CA LYS A 282 10.85 -22.78 1.64
C LYS A 282 12.31 -22.44 1.39
N VAL A 283 12.91 -21.69 2.31
CA VAL A 283 14.32 -21.29 2.25
C VAL A 283 15.01 -21.56 3.58
N PRO A 284 16.30 -21.94 3.58
CA PRO A 284 17.03 -22.22 4.83
C PRO A 284 17.26 -20.97 5.68
N ASP A 285 17.51 -19.83 5.06
CA ASP A 285 17.69 -18.53 5.72
C ASP A 285 16.81 -17.47 5.04
N ARG A 286 15.76 -17.06 5.72
CA ARG A 286 14.78 -16.08 5.21
C ARG A 286 15.37 -14.67 5.09
N VAL A 287 16.31 -14.30 5.95
CA VAL A 287 16.96 -12.99 5.90
C VAL A 287 17.91 -12.91 4.72
N GLN A 288 18.72 -13.95 4.52
CA GLN A 288 19.61 -14.03 3.35
C GLN A 288 18.81 -14.06 2.05
N ALA A 289 17.69 -14.80 2.00
CA ALA A 289 16.81 -14.83 0.85
C ALA A 289 16.18 -13.44 0.57
N LEU A 290 15.80 -12.70 1.62
CA LEU A 290 15.28 -11.34 1.48
C LEU A 290 16.35 -10.36 0.93
N ILE A 291 17.60 -10.48 1.38
CA ILE A 291 18.74 -9.72 0.84
C ILE A 291 18.91 -10.00 -0.66
N GLU A 292 18.80 -11.26 -1.06
CA GLU A 292 18.95 -11.65 -2.47
C GLU A 292 17.81 -11.11 -3.34
N GLN A 293 16.55 -11.17 -2.86
CA GLN A 293 15.39 -10.58 -3.56
C GLN A 293 15.55 -9.06 -3.70
N ARG A 294 16.04 -8.38 -2.67
CA ARG A 294 16.33 -6.96 -2.72
C ARG A 294 17.40 -6.66 -3.80
N ARG A 295 18.48 -7.42 -3.87
CA ARG A 295 19.53 -7.24 -4.89
C ARG A 295 18.98 -7.41 -6.31
N ILE A 296 18.11 -8.42 -6.54
CA ILE A 296 17.47 -8.62 -7.84
C ILE A 296 16.59 -7.41 -8.19
N TRP A 297 15.81 -6.93 -7.24
CA TRP A 297 14.96 -5.76 -7.44
C TRP A 297 15.78 -4.50 -7.76
N ASP A 298 16.89 -4.26 -7.06
CA ASP A 298 17.79 -3.12 -7.32
C ASP A 298 18.37 -3.20 -8.74
N GLN A 299 18.73 -4.40 -9.21
CA GLN A 299 19.22 -4.61 -10.59
C GLN A 299 18.13 -4.32 -11.63
N MET A 300 16.90 -4.77 -11.39
CA MET A 300 15.77 -4.50 -12.29
C MET A 300 15.48 -3.00 -12.37
N LEU A 301 15.49 -2.31 -11.23
CA LEU A 301 15.32 -0.86 -11.20
C LEU A 301 16.44 -0.15 -11.97
N ALA A 302 17.70 -0.55 -11.77
CA ALA A 302 18.84 0.01 -12.49
C ALA A 302 18.73 -0.19 -14.01
N ASN A 303 18.20 -1.33 -14.44
CA ASN A 303 17.95 -1.61 -15.87
C ASN A 303 16.87 -0.65 -16.42
N SER A 304 15.74 -0.51 -15.73
CA SER A 304 14.63 0.39 -16.14
C SER A 304 15.03 1.86 -16.19
N MET A 305 16.03 2.27 -15.39
CA MET A 305 16.55 3.65 -15.37
C MET A 305 17.46 3.97 -16.57
N LYS A 306 17.99 2.95 -17.24
CA LYS A 306 18.85 3.11 -18.42
C LYS A 306 18.07 3.09 -19.73
N ALA A 307 16.86 2.49 -19.71
CA ALA A 307 15.96 2.40 -20.86
C ALA A 307 15.13 3.69 -21.02
#